data_6e3c88f346646bfa1f07a516d9062adb
#
_entry.id   6e3c88f346646bfa1f07a516d9062adb
#
_cell.length_a   1.000
_cell.length_b   1.000
_cell.length_c   1.000
_cell.angle_alpha   90.00
_cell.angle_beta   90.00
_cell.angle_gamma   90.00
#
_symmetry.space_group_name_H-M   'P 1'
#
loop_
_entity.id
_entity.type
_entity.pdbx_description
1 polymer ?
#
loop_
_entity_poly.entity_id
_entity_poly.type
_entity_poly.pdbx_seq_one_letter_code
_entity_poly.pdbx_strand_id
1 'polypeptide(L)'
;KRIQIIPVGGYDNTLELHQNFLQEEVLQPVSHIISIIDGDVEKIVTQKREQEGKWTSIPKDSILFLPIESLEKYLKSELFDNKNYDLMRLLRDRLFKFGTETNWFMKPYKENIENKKQDDMKKGKALQDDSKYFANGKNLFSILSEKYESQGHTRTEFRERISQIVMDYLDPKTFEEQLSKALSAIFKS
;
A
#
# COMPACT_ATOMS: atom_id res chain seq x y z
N LYS A 1 -16.34 23.69 -0.74
CA LYS A 1 -16.46 22.26 -0.43
C LYS A 1 -15.29 21.85 0.48
N ARG A 2 -15.55 21.00 1.48
CA ARG A 2 -14.55 20.53 2.43
C ARG A 2 -14.26 19.05 2.16
N ILE A 3 -13.00 18.68 2.04
CA ILE A 3 -12.57 17.29 1.89
C ILE A 3 -12.10 16.83 3.27
N GLN A 4 -12.56 15.66 3.69
CA GLN A 4 -12.08 14.95 4.88
C GLN A 4 -11.55 13.60 4.47
N ILE A 5 -10.33 13.27 4.91
CA ILE A 5 -9.68 11.97 4.68
C ILE A 5 -9.74 11.19 5.98
N ILE A 6 -10.28 9.97 5.92
CA ILE A 6 -10.36 9.06 7.06
C ILE A 6 -9.49 7.84 6.73
N PRO A 7 -8.32 7.70 7.37
CA PRO A 7 -7.48 6.51 7.17
C PRO A 7 -8.13 5.30 7.85
N VAL A 8 -8.33 4.23 7.07
CA VAL A 8 -8.90 2.97 7.55
C VAL A 8 -7.94 1.83 7.22
N GLY A 9 -7.84 0.83 8.09
CA GLY A 9 -6.95 -0.31 7.88
C GLY A 9 -7.64 -1.46 7.14
N GLY A 10 -7.08 -1.83 5.96
CA GLY A 10 -7.56 -2.96 5.16
C GLY A 10 -8.85 -2.68 4.37
N TYR A 11 -9.00 -3.37 3.24
CA TYR A 11 -10.11 -3.14 2.32
C TYR A 11 -11.48 -3.52 2.90
N ASP A 12 -11.56 -4.60 3.67
CA ASP A 12 -12.81 -5.03 4.30
C ASP A 12 -13.35 -3.92 5.23
N ASN A 13 -12.53 -3.42 6.16
CA ASN A 13 -12.91 -2.36 7.09
C ASN A 13 -13.26 -1.06 6.36
N THR A 14 -12.51 -0.73 5.29
CA THR A 14 -12.76 0.47 4.48
C THR A 14 -14.14 0.42 3.82
N LEU A 15 -14.48 -0.72 3.23
CA LEU A 15 -15.77 -0.89 2.55
C LEU A 15 -16.93 -1.05 3.55
N GLU A 16 -16.72 -1.68 4.69
CA GLU A 16 -17.72 -1.72 5.77
C GLU A 16 -18.02 -0.33 6.32
N LEU A 17 -16.98 0.48 6.57
CA LEU A 17 -17.19 1.87 7.01
C LEU A 17 -17.93 2.70 5.97
N HIS A 18 -17.59 2.55 4.68
CA HIS A 18 -18.30 3.21 3.59
C HIS A 18 -19.79 2.81 3.57
N GLN A 19 -20.07 1.51 3.66
CA GLN A 19 -21.43 0.99 3.68
C GLN A 19 -22.23 1.54 4.88
N ASN A 20 -21.62 1.57 6.06
CA ASN A 20 -22.25 2.10 7.26
C ASN A 20 -22.59 3.59 7.13
N PHE A 21 -21.68 4.39 6.56
CA PHE A 21 -21.98 5.80 6.29
C PHE A 21 -23.15 6.01 5.35
N LEU A 22 -23.31 5.13 4.35
CA LEU A 22 -24.46 5.20 3.43
C LEU A 22 -25.77 4.75 4.11
N GLN A 23 -25.72 3.72 4.96
CA GLN A 23 -26.90 3.16 5.61
C GLN A 23 -27.42 4.02 6.75
N GLU A 24 -26.52 4.62 7.52
CA GLU A 24 -26.89 5.41 8.69
C GLU A 24 -27.14 6.88 8.36
N GLU A 25 -27.05 7.26 7.08
CA GLU A 25 -27.22 8.64 6.62
C GLU A 25 -26.41 9.67 7.43
N VAL A 26 -25.24 9.23 7.92
CA VAL A 26 -24.36 10.01 8.82
C VAL A 26 -23.90 11.31 8.16
N LEU A 27 -23.87 11.32 6.83
CA LEU A 27 -23.41 12.46 6.04
C LEU A 27 -24.61 13.16 5.37
N GLN A 28 -24.48 14.47 5.23
CA GLN A 28 -25.52 15.27 4.55
C GLN A 28 -25.74 14.78 3.10
N PRO A 29 -26.94 14.96 2.53
CA PRO A 29 -27.29 14.44 1.19
C PRO A 29 -26.37 14.88 0.04
N VAL A 30 -25.62 15.97 0.24
CA VAL A 30 -24.66 16.49 -0.74
C VAL A 30 -23.22 15.99 -0.54
N SER A 31 -23.02 15.06 0.38
CA SER A 31 -21.71 14.52 0.67
C SER A 31 -21.44 13.29 -0.22
N HIS A 32 -20.25 13.25 -0.80
CA HIS A 32 -19.79 12.12 -1.60
C HIS A 32 -18.75 11.34 -0.81
N ILE A 33 -18.89 10.02 -0.77
CA ILE A 33 -17.94 9.10 -0.14
C ILE A 33 -17.22 8.35 -1.25
N ILE A 34 -15.90 8.30 -1.16
CA ILE A 34 -15.05 7.50 -2.03
C ILE A 34 -14.13 6.65 -1.18
N SER A 35 -14.08 5.37 -1.46
CA SER A 35 -13.11 4.45 -0.90
C SER A 35 -11.95 4.27 -1.86
N ILE A 36 -10.72 4.48 -1.39
CA ILE A 36 -9.50 4.23 -2.15
C ILE A 36 -8.80 3.04 -1.49
N ILE A 37 -8.59 1.98 -2.24
CA ILE A 37 -8.02 0.72 -1.76
C ILE A 37 -6.93 0.19 -2.71
N ASP A 38 -6.09 -0.72 -2.21
CA ASP A 38 -5.00 -1.31 -2.98
C ASP A 38 -5.50 -2.05 -4.22
N GLY A 39 -4.74 -1.99 -5.31
CA GLY A 39 -5.14 -2.60 -6.60
C GLY A 39 -5.16 -4.12 -6.57
N ASP A 40 -4.37 -4.76 -5.71
CA ASP A 40 -4.31 -6.23 -5.63
C ASP A 40 -5.58 -6.89 -5.07
N VAL A 41 -6.45 -6.10 -4.44
CA VAL A 41 -7.73 -6.61 -3.91
C VAL A 41 -8.92 -6.41 -4.84
N GLU A 42 -8.74 -5.77 -6.01
CA GLU A 42 -9.83 -5.49 -6.96
C GLU A 42 -10.63 -6.75 -7.34
N LYS A 43 -9.92 -7.83 -7.69
CA LYS A 43 -10.56 -9.11 -8.04
C LYS A 43 -11.33 -9.71 -6.86
N ILE A 44 -10.78 -9.60 -5.66
CA ILE A 44 -11.41 -10.13 -4.44
C ILE A 44 -12.68 -9.34 -4.13
N VAL A 45 -12.62 -8.02 -4.19
CA VAL A 45 -13.79 -7.15 -3.95
C VAL A 45 -14.86 -7.39 -4.99
N THR A 46 -14.49 -7.49 -6.27
CA THR A 46 -15.44 -7.79 -7.35
C THR A 46 -16.13 -9.14 -7.12
N GLN A 47 -15.36 -10.18 -6.83
CA GLN A 47 -15.90 -11.50 -6.53
C GLN A 47 -16.87 -11.51 -5.33
N LYS A 48 -16.48 -10.87 -4.23
CA LYS A 48 -17.34 -10.79 -3.02
C LYS A 48 -18.63 -10.01 -3.29
N ARG A 49 -18.57 -8.97 -4.13
CA ARG A 49 -19.78 -8.23 -4.54
C ARG A 49 -20.72 -9.08 -5.37
N GLU A 50 -20.20 -9.82 -6.34
CA GLU A 50 -20.98 -10.59 -7.32
C GLU A 50 -21.50 -11.93 -6.74
N GLN A 51 -20.69 -12.62 -5.97
CA GLN A 51 -21.00 -13.96 -5.47
C GLN A 51 -21.57 -13.96 -4.05
N GLU A 52 -21.10 -13.06 -3.18
CA GLU A 52 -21.50 -13.03 -1.77
C GLU A 52 -22.50 -11.89 -1.46
N GLY A 53 -22.78 -11.02 -2.43
CA GLY A 53 -23.68 -9.87 -2.23
C GLY A 53 -23.14 -8.80 -1.28
N LYS A 54 -21.84 -8.83 -0.93
CA LYS A 54 -21.23 -7.85 -0.03
C LYS A 54 -21.08 -6.49 -0.70
N TRP A 55 -21.26 -5.44 0.08
CA TRP A 55 -21.05 -4.03 -0.34
C TRP A 55 -21.82 -3.62 -1.62
N THR A 56 -22.92 -4.28 -1.90
CA THR A 56 -23.75 -4.00 -3.10
C THR A 56 -24.43 -2.64 -3.04
N SER A 57 -24.63 -2.09 -1.84
CA SER A 57 -25.17 -0.74 -1.62
C SER A 57 -24.17 0.36 -1.99
N ILE A 58 -22.87 0.07 -2.04
CA ILE A 58 -21.85 1.05 -2.43
C ILE A 58 -21.85 1.18 -3.97
N PRO A 59 -21.99 2.40 -4.54
CA PRO A 59 -21.86 2.61 -5.97
C PRO A 59 -20.50 2.13 -6.48
N LYS A 60 -20.44 1.49 -7.66
CA LYS A 60 -19.17 0.96 -8.21
C LYS A 60 -18.13 2.05 -8.45
N ASP A 61 -18.56 3.20 -8.88
CA ASP A 61 -17.75 4.39 -9.15
C ASP A 61 -17.24 5.11 -7.89
N SER A 62 -17.76 4.72 -6.73
CA SER A 62 -17.30 5.21 -5.42
C SER A 62 -16.19 4.34 -4.81
N ILE A 63 -15.78 3.26 -5.47
CA ILE A 63 -14.65 2.42 -5.06
C ILE A 63 -13.54 2.58 -6.10
N LEU A 64 -12.42 3.14 -5.67
CA LEU A 64 -11.24 3.32 -6.50
C LEU A 64 -10.16 2.35 -6.09
N PHE A 65 -9.59 1.67 -7.07
CA PHE A 65 -8.43 0.83 -6.88
C PHE A 65 -7.17 1.59 -7.29
N LEU A 66 -6.15 1.55 -6.45
CA LEU A 66 -4.86 2.13 -6.80
C LEU A 66 -4.29 1.43 -8.05
N PRO A 67 -3.58 2.14 -8.94
CA PRO A 67 -2.97 1.57 -10.13
C PRO A 67 -1.74 0.68 -9.83
N ILE A 68 -1.40 0.54 -8.57
CA ILE A 68 -0.37 -0.36 -8.05
C ILE A 68 -1.01 -1.44 -7.20
N GLU A 69 -0.44 -2.66 -7.19
CA GLU A 69 -0.97 -3.77 -6.41
C GLU A 69 -1.04 -3.42 -4.92
N SER A 70 0.10 -3.06 -4.34
CA SER A 70 0.24 -2.47 -3.00
C SER A 70 1.59 -1.75 -2.93
N LEU A 71 1.74 -0.85 -1.96
CA LEU A 71 3.00 -0.13 -1.77
C LEU A 71 4.16 -1.08 -1.52
N GLU A 72 3.95 -2.12 -0.72
CA GLU A 72 4.98 -3.11 -0.39
C GLU A 72 5.41 -3.94 -1.60
N LYS A 73 4.47 -4.37 -2.45
CA LYS A 73 4.76 -5.11 -3.67
C LYS A 73 5.44 -4.23 -4.71
N TYR A 74 4.98 -2.99 -4.87
CA TYR A 74 5.59 -2.02 -5.75
C TYR A 74 7.06 -1.77 -5.37
N LEU A 75 7.33 -1.48 -4.10
CA LEU A 75 8.69 -1.27 -3.62
C LEU A 75 9.57 -2.50 -3.84
N LYS A 76 9.04 -3.70 -3.57
CA LYS A 76 9.78 -4.94 -3.83
C LYS A 76 10.12 -5.08 -5.31
N SER A 77 9.15 -4.89 -6.19
CA SER A 77 9.36 -4.98 -7.64
C SER A 77 10.39 -3.97 -8.11
N GLU A 78 10.25 -2.71 -7.75
CA GLU A 78 11.18 -1.68 -8.19
C GLU A 78 12.61 -1.87 -7.65
N LEU A 79 12.74 -2.20 -6.37
CA LEU A 79 14.06 -2.27 -5.73
C LEU A 79 14.80 -3.59 -6.02
N PHE A 80 14.10 -4.71 -6.20
CA PHE A 80 14.73 -6.03 -6.40
C PHE A 80 14.63 -6.54 -7.83
N ASP A 81 13.44 -6.50 -8.40
CA ASP A 81 13.20 -7.10 -9.71
C ASP A 81 13.73 -6.16 -10.81
N ASN A 82 13.37 -4.89 -10.74
CA ASN A 82 13.74 -3.86 -11.72
C ASN A 82 15.10 -3.19 -11.43
N LYS A 83 15.66 -3.38 -10.24
CA LYS A 83 16.91 -2.76 -9.79
C LYS A 83 16.92 -1.24 -10.01
N ASN A 84 15.83 -0.60 -9.63
CA ASN A 84 15.62 0.84 -9.83
C ASN A 84 16.56 1.67 -8.92
N TYR A 85 17.74 1.95 -9.41
CA TYR A 85 18.78 2.67 -8.65
C TYR A 85 18.39 4.12 -8.32
N ASP A 86 17.58 4.76 -9.14
CA ASP A 86 17.10 6.12 -8.88
C ASP A 86 16.13 6.15 -7.70
N LEU A 87 15.19 5.22 -7.65
CA LEU A 87 14.30 5.07 -6.49
C LEU A 87 15.08 4.67 -5.23
N MET A 88 16.05 3.75 -5.35
CA MET A 88 16.93 3.38 -4.23
C MET A 88 17.67 4.59 -3.65
N ARG A 89 18.24 5.42 -4.51
CA ARG A 89 18.94 6.64 -4.13
C ARG A 89 17.99 7.65 -3.47
N LEU A 90 16.83 7.86 -4.06
CA LEU A 90 15.81 8.77 -3.55
C LEU A 90 15.33 8.36 -2.15
N LEU A 91 15.04 7.07 -1.94
CA LEU A 91 14.66 6.53 -0.63
C LEU A 91 15.78 6.72 0.40
N ARG A 92 17.03 6.39 0.02
CA ARG A 92 18.19 6.62 0.88
C ARG A 92 18.30 8.08 1.30
N ASP A 93 18.25 8.99 0.35
CA ASP A 93 18.53 10.40 0.58
C ASP A 93 17.40 11.09 1.36
N ARG A 94 16.15 10.67 1.19
CA ARG A 94 15.00 11.27 1.85
C ARG A 94 14.58 10.62 3.18
N LEU A 95 14.81 9.31 3.34
CA LEU A 95 14.42 8.58 4.54
C LEU A 95 15.59 8.22 5.44
N PHE A 96 16.74 7.94 4.85
CA PHE A 96 17.87 7.37 5.58
C PHE A 96 19.11 8.23 5.39
N LYS A 97 19.39 9.06 6.36
CA LYS A 97 20.57 9.94 6.35
C LYS A 97 21.93 9.18 6.38
N PHE A 98 21.92 7.87 6.13
CA PHE A 98 23.07 7.00 6.32
C PHE A 98 23.40 6.17 5.09
N GLY A 99 24.69 6.10 4.78
CA GLY A 99 25.28 5.11 3.92
C GLY A 99 25.44 5.55 2.46
N THR A 100 26.65 5.40 1.99
CA THR A 100 27.03 5.63 0.60
C THR A 100 26.70 4.44 -0.31
N GLU A 101 26.36 3.28 0.26
CA GLU A 101 26.10 2.05 -0.48
C GLU A 101 24.71 2.03 -1.08
N THR A 102 24.64 1.78 -2.38
CA THR A 102 23.39 1.69 -3.14
C THR A 102 22.49 0.55 -2.63
N ASN A 103 23.11 -0.51 -2.10
CA ASN A 103 22.41 -1.72 -1.64
C ASN A 103 22.33 -1.83 -0.11
N TRP A 104 22.32 -0.71 0.61
CA TRP A 104 22.30 -0.65 2.09
C TRP A 104 21.18 -1.49 2.74
N PHE A 105 20.05 -1.72 2.06
CA PHE A 105 18.91 -2.51 2.54
C PHE A 105 19.02 -4.00 2.21
N MET A 106 19.87 -4.40 1.26
CA MET A 106 19.95 -5.80 0.79
C MET A 106 20.47 -6.76 1.86
N LYS A 107 21.46 -6.34 2.65
CA LYS A 107 22.04 -7.18 3.70
C LYS A 107 21.03 -7.52 4.78
N PRO A 108 20.38 -6.57 5.47
CA PRO A 108 19.35 -6.86 6.47
C PRO A 108 18.19 -7.69 5.91
N TYR A 109 17.84 -7.50 4.66
CA TYR A 109 16.78 -8.24 4.01
C TYR A 109 17.13 -9.72 3.81
N LYS A 110 18.33 -10.00 3.33
CA LYS A 110 18.84 -11.38 3.21
C LYS A 110 18.95 -12.08 4.57
N GLU A 111 19.49 -11.39 5.56
CA GLU A 111 19.58 -11.91 6.93
C GLU A 111 18.20 -12.24 7.50
N ASN A 112 17.20 -11.41 7.25
CA ASN A 112 15.82 -11.67 7.70
C ASN A 112 15.23 -12.94 7.05
N ILE A 113 15.51 -13.18 5.76
CA ILE A 113 15.06 -14.40 5.07
C ILE A 113 15.77 -15.64 5.59
N GLU A 114 17.07 -15.59 5.80
CA GLU A 114 17.81 -16.70 6.37
C GLU A 114 17.32 -17.05 7.79
N ASN A 115 17.04 -16.04 8.62
CA ASN A 115 16.45 -16.25 9.94
C ASN A 115 15.09 -16.94 9.86
N LYS A 116 14.23 -16.55 8.92
CA LYS A 116 12.93 -17.22 8.69
C LYS A 116 13.08 -18.65 8.24
N LYS A 117 14.02 -18.94 7.34
CA LYS A 117 14.33 -20.32 6.94
C LYS A 117 14.76 -21.17 8.12
N GLN A 118 15.66 -20.65 8.96
CA GLN A 118 16.09 -21.34 10.17
C GLN A 118 14.94 -21.61 11.14
N ASP A 119 14.03 -20.66 11.30
CA ASP A 119 12.83 -20.83 12.13
C ASP A 119 11.87 -21.87 11.57
N ASP A 120 11.67 -21.90 10.26
CA ASP A 120 10.84 -22.92 9.61
C ASP A 120 11.48 -24.31 9.73
N MET A 121 12.80 -24.40 9.58
CA MET A 121 13.54 -25.65 9.85
C MET A 121 13.37 -26.15 11.29
N LYS A 122 13.52 -25.26 12.27
CA LYS A 122 13.31 -25.61 13.69
C LYS A 122 11.90 -26.09 13.99
N LYS A 123 10.91 -25.58 13.23
CA LYS A 123 9.50 -25.97 13.34
C LYS A 123 9.12 -27.19 12.48
N GLY A 124 10.10 -27.83 11.83
CA GLY A 124 9.89 -29.00 10.96
C GLY A 124 9.10 -28.69 9.67
N LYS A 125 9.05 -27.43 9.27
CA LYS A 125 8.40 -27.02 8.02
C LYS A 125 9.34 -27.25 6.84
N ALA A 126 8.78 -27.65 5.69
CA ALA A 126 9.53 -27.72 4.45
C ALA A 126 10.05 -26.33 4.07
N LEU A 127 11.34 -26.25 3.74
CA LEU A 127 11.93 -25.02 3.23
C LEU A 127 11.30 -24.66 1.90
N GLN A 128 10.89 -23.41 1.80
CA GLN A 128 10.37 -22.85 0.56
C GLN A 128 11.50 -22.21 -0.25
N ASP A 129 11.29 -22.08 -1.56
CA ASP A 129 12.16 -21.30 -2.42
C ASP A 129 12.21 -19.84 -1.93
N ASP A 130 13.37 -19.20 -2.07
CA ASP A 130 13.60 -17.80 -1.70
C ASP A 130 12.52 -16.86 -2.27
N SER A 131 12.11 -17.11 -3.50
CA SER A 131 11.04 -16.37 -4.15
C SER A 131 9.74 -16.28 -3.35
N LYS A 132 9.41 -17.33 -2.56
CA LYS A 132 8.21 -17.35 -1.72
C LYS A 132 8.35 -16.53 -0.44
N TYR A 133 9.57 -16.40 0.09
CA TYR A 133 9.85 -15.47 1.19
C TYR A 133 9.84 -14.01 0.73
N PHE A 134 10.05 -13.78 -0.56
CA PHE A 134 10.02 -12.46 -1.20
C PHE A 134 8.63 -12.02 -1.69
N ALA A 135 7.64 -12.93 -1.73
CA ALA A 135 6.45 -12.79 -2.56
C ALA A 135 5.62 -11.51 -2.36
N ASN A 136 5.59 -10.93 -1.17
CA ASN A 136 4.64 -9.85 -0.88
C ASN A 136 5.27 -8.49 -0.49
N GLY A 137 6.59 -8.37 -0.47
CA GLY A 137 7.28 -7.13 -0.08
C GLY A 137 7.16 -6.71 1.39
N LYS A 138 6.28 -7.34 2.19
CA LYS A 138 6.04 -6.97 3.60
C LYS A 138 7.31 -7.00 4.45
N ASN A 139 8.19 -7.96 4.18
CA ASN A 139 9.46 -8.06 4.89
C ASN A 139 10.38 -6.89 4.59
N LEU A 140 10.46 -6.48 3.32
CA LEU A 140 11.22 -5.29 2.94
C LEU A 140 10.66 -4.05 3.62
N PHE A 141 9.35 -3.87 3.57
CA PHE A 141 8.69 -2.73 4.20
C PHE A 141 8.92 -2.67 5.71
N SER A 142 8.87 -3.83 6.40
CA SER A 142 9.17 -3.91 7.84
C SER A 142 10.61 -3.51 8.14
N ILE A 143 11.59 -4.01 7.38
CA ILE A 143 13.00 -3.67 7.55
C ILE A 143 13.25 -2.17 7.34
N LEU A 144 12.64 -1.59 6.31
CA LEU A 144 12.73 -0.16 6.05
C LEU A 144 12.12 0.66 7.19
N SER A 145 10.94 0.23 7.70
CA SER A 145 10.28 0.86 8.84
C SER A 145 11.13 0.81 10.11
N GLU A 146 11.60 -0.39 10.47
CA GLU A 146 12.46 -0.58 11.66
C GLU A 146 13.72 0.27 11.61
N LYS A 147 14.33 0.35 10.42
CA LYS A 147 15.51 1.21 10.23
C LYS A 147 15.19 2.69 10.38
N TYR A 148 14.03 3.13 9.92
CA TYR A 148 13.58 4.51 10.08
C TYR A 148 13.25 4.81 11.54
N GLU A 149 12.58 3.90 12.21
CA GLU A 149 12.25 3.99 13.64
C GLU A 149 13.51 4.05 14.53
N SER A 150 14.57 3.31 14.15
CA SER A 150 15.86 3.36 14.87
C SER A 150 16.56 4.72 14.81
N GLN A 151 16.11 5.64 13.96
CA GLN A 151 16.59 7.03 13.87
C GLN A 151 15.78 8.00 14.74
N GLY A 152 14.87 7.51 15.57
CA GLY A 152 14.03 8.33 16.45
C GLY A 152 12.71 8.79 15.85
N HIS A 153 12.29 8.18 14.74
CA HIS A 153 11.02 8.46 14.06
C HIS A 153 9.95 7.42 14.43
N THR A 154 8.71 7.70 14.06
CA THR A 154 7.60 6.77 14.26
C THR A 154 7.29 5.96 13.00
N ARG A 155 6.64 4.81 13.17
CA ARG A 155 6.15 3.98 12.07
C ARG A 155 5.09 4.70 11.22
N THR A 156 4.31 5.57 11.83
CA THR A 156 3.32 6.39 11.11
C THR A 156 4.02 7.38 10.19
N GLU A 157 5.01 8.11 10.69
CA GLU A 157 5.82 9.01 9.85
C GLU A 157 6.53 8.27 8.71
N PHE A 158 7.02 7.04 8.97
CA PHE A 158 7.60 6.23 7.91
C PHE A 158 6.59 5.97 6.78
N ARG A 159 5.38 5.52 7.13
CA ARG A 159 4.34 5.23 6.15
C ARG A 159 3.95 6.45 5.32
N GLU A 160 3.78 7.59 5.97
CA GLU A 160 3.46 8.85 5.30
C GLU A 160 4.57 9.26 4.34
N ARG A 161 5.81 9.26 4.80
CA ARG A 161 6.95 9.69 3.99
C ARG A 161 7.25 8.76 2.82
N ILE A 162 7.22 7.45 3.03
CA ILE A 162 7.49 6.50 1.94
C ILE A 162 6.37 6.54 0.90
N SER A 163 5.12 6.69 1.32
CA SER A 163 4.00 6.88 0.41
C SER A 163 4.18 8.14 -0.44
N GLN A 164 4.55 9.27 0.19
CA GLN A 164 4.81 10.51 -0.52
C GLN A 164 5.95 10.37 -1.54
N ILE A 165 7.06 9.73 -1.16
CA ILE A 165 8.19 9.52 -2.08
C ILE A 165 7.79 8.67 -3.28
N VAL A 166 7.03 7.59 -3.05
CA VAL A 166 6.56 6.73 -4.13
C VAL A 166 5.58 7.46 -5.02
N MET A 167 4.67 8.25 -4.45
CA MET A 167 3.73 9.07 -5.21
C MET A 167 4.45 10.13 -6.08
N ASP A 168 5.46 10.79 -5.52
CA ASP A 168 6.29 11.76 -6.25
C ASP A 168 7.11 11.08 -7.39
N TYR A 169 7.44 9.80 -7.21
CA TYR A 169 8.22 9.03 -8.17
C TYR A 169 7.39 8.39 -9.28
N LEU A 170 6.16 7.98 -8.96
CA LEU A 170 5.23 7.46 -9.94
C LEU A 170 4.84 8.55 -10.95
N ASP A 171 4.71 8.17 -12.23
CA ASP A 171 4.23 9.10 -13.25
C ASP A 171 2.85 9.64 -12.85
N PRO A 172 2.73 10.96 -12.63
CA PRO A 172 1.47 11.59 -12.25
C PRO A 172 0.31 11.22 -13.16
N LYS A 173 0.56 11.02 -14.46
CA LYS A 173 -0.46 10.65 -15.45
C LYS A 173 -1.16 9.33 -15.11
N THR A 174 -0.44 8.38 -14.51
CA THR A 174 -1.02 7.08 -14.10
C THR A 174 -2.10 7.25 -13.02
N PHE A 175 -1.94 8.26 -12.15
CA PHE A 175 -2.90 8.59 -11.09
C PHE A 175 -3.94 9.62 -11.51
N GLU A 176 -3.57 10.59 -12.35
CA GLU A 176 -4.45 11.69 -12.73
C GLU A 176 -5.71 11.23 -13.44
N GLU A 177 -5.63 10.24 -14.33
CA GLU A 177 -6.82 9.78 -15.05
C GLU A 177 -7.86 9.11 -14.14
N GLN A 178 -7.42 8.31 -13.18
CA GLN A 178 -8.33 7.60 -12.27
C GLN A 178 -8.86 8.51 -11.16
N LEU A 179 -7.97 9.25 -10.49
CA LEU A 179 -8.38 10.22 -9.48
C LEU A 179 -9.16 11.40 -10.04
N SER A 180 -8.80 11.90 -11.23
CA SER A 180 -9.51 12.98 -11.90
C SER A 180 -10.94 12.61 -12.28
N LYS A 181 -11.17 11.37 -12.73
CA LYS A 181 -12.54 10.89 -12.99
C LYS A 181 -13.38 10.87 -11.73
N ALA A 182 -12.83 10.31 -10.64
CA ALA A 182 -13.52 10.24 -9.38
C ALA A 182 -13.74 11.59 -8.72
N LEU A 183 -12.72 12.43 -8.69
CA LEU A 183 -12.84 13.80 -8.18
C LEU A 183 -13.74 14.67 -9.05
N SER A 184 -13.74 14.49 -10.37
CA SER A 184 -14.64 15.21 -11.28
C SER A 184 -16.11 14.88 -11.02
N ALA A 185 -16.43 13.65 -10.65
CA ALA A 185 -17.78 13.28 -10.24
C ALA A 185 -18.22 14.03 -8.96
N ILE A 186 -17.28 14.25 -8.02
CA ILE A 186 -17.55 15.00 -6.78
C ILE A 186 -17.70 16.50 -7.03
N PHE A 187 -16.95 17.06 -7.97
CA PHE A 187 -16.91 18.53 -8.17
C PHE A 187 -17.91 19.03 -9.20
N LYS A 188 -18.47 18.17 -10.05
CA LYS A 188 -19.49 18.53 -11.04
C LYS A 188 -20.93 18.48 -10.51
N SER A 189 -21.15 17.89 -9.36
CA SER A 189 -22.40 17.94 -8.60
C SER A 189 -22.32 19.08 -7.57
#